data_4a27cfaebab0355bee2bb1eacfb673c8
#
_entry.id   4a27cfaebab0355bee2bb1eacfb673c8
#
_cell.length_a   1.000
_cell.length_b   1.000
_cell.length_c   1.000
_cell.angle_alpha   90.00
_cell.angle_beta   90.00
_cell.angle_gamma   90.00
#
_symmetry.space_group_name_H-M   'P 1'
#
loop_
_entity.id
_entity.type
_entity.pdbx_description
1 polymer ?
#
loop_
_entity_poly.entity_id
_entity_poly.type
_entity_poly.pdbx_seq_one_letter_code
_entity_poly.pdbx_strand_id
1 'polypeptide(L)'
;MIRYDKKIFQEIEVTAQISSFCGEGNVEEWHVMLHVQAGGFFSEQMERLHQAESLLMGMQEWNGVKCVARRYFLSDSANQYREMSLKQTDAVSVIQQPPLDGSKVALWLYLTRGMEIVQEHGTTVCQNNG
;
A
#
# COMPACT_ATOMS: atom_id res chain seq x y z
N MET A 1 -12.93 13.35 -10.74
CA MET A 1 -13.76 12.14 -10.77
C MET A 1 -13.15 11.08 -9.87
N ILE A 2 -13.97 10.47 -9.03
CA ILE A 2 -13.54 9.37 -8.14
C ILE A 2 -14.00 8.06 -8.77
N ARG A 3 -13.09 7.10 -8.84
CA ARG A 3 -13.39 5.76 -9.34
C ARG A 3 -13.01 4.74 -8.29
N TYR A 4 -13.80 3.69 -8.19
CA TYR A 4 -13.55 2.58 -7.27
C TYR A 4 -13.39 1.30 -8.06
N ASP A 5 -12.42 0.49 -7.70
CA ASP A 5 -12.18 -0.81 -8.31
C ASP A 5 -11.77 -1.81 -7.24
N LYS A 6 -11.92 -3.09 -7.56
CA LYS A 6 -11.55 -4.18 -6.67
C LYS A 6 -10.85 -5.24 -7.50
N LYS A 7 -9.65 -5.63 -7.07
CA LYS A 7 -8.88 -6.70 -7.70
C LYS A 7 -8.69 -7.83 -6.70
N ILE A 8 -8.83 -9.06 -7.16
CA ILE A 8 -8.66 -10.25 -6.32
C ILE A 8 -7.49 -11.05 -6.88
N PHE A 9 -6.46 -11.22 -6.06
CA PHE A 9 -5.32 -12.07 -6.36
C PHE A 9 -5.54 -13.42 -5.69
N GLN A 10 -6.26 -14.31 -6.37
CA GLN A 10 -6.74 -15.57 -5.78
C GLN A 10 -5.61 -16.49 -5.35
N GLU A 11 -4.52 -16.55 -6.11
CA GLU A 11 -3.41 -17.45 -5.81
C GLU A 11 -2.69 -17.12 -4.51
N ILE A 12 -2.69 -15.86 -4.13
CA ILE A 12 -2.05 -15.40 -2.89
C ILE A 12 -3.06 -14.93 -1.85
N GLU A 13 -4.35 -15.07 -2.14
CA GLU A 13 -5.45 -14.77 -1.23
C GLU A 13 -5.43 -13.33 -0.70
N VAL A 14 -5.18 -12.38 -1.61
CA VAL A 14 -5.16 -10.95 -1.30
C VAL A 14 -6.21 -10.24 -2.15
N THR A 15 -6.93 -9.31 -1.52
CA THR A 15 -7.89 -8.44 -2.20
C THR A 15 -7.39 -7.00 -2.13
N ALA A 16 -7.41 -6.31 -3.28
CA ALA A 16 -7.07 -4.90 -3.37
C ALA A 16 -8.35 -4.09 -3.61
N GLN A 17 -8.62 -3.15 -2.72
CA GLN A 17 -9.67 -2.15 -2.89
C GLN A 17 -9.01 -0.85 -3.32
N ILE A 18 -9.38 -0.32 -4.47
CA ILE A 18 -8.67 0.78 -5.11
C ILE A 18 -9.63 1.95 -5.30
N SER A 19 -9.26 3.10 -4.76
CA SER A 19 -9.94 4.36 -5.02
C SER A 19 -9.01 5.24 -5.83
N SER A 20 -9.46 5.74 -6.97
CA SER A 20 -8.64 6.59 -7.82
C SER A 20 -9.24 7.96 -7.99
N PHE A 21 -8.38 8.96 -8.06
CA PHE A 21 -8.72 10.36 -8.25
C PHE A 21 -7.91 10.91 -9.41
N CYS A 22 -8.56 11.65 -10.30
CA CYS A 22 -7.88 12.38 -11.35
C CYS A 22 -8.04 13.86 -11.05
N GLY A 23 -6.94 14.49 -10.64
CA GLY A 23 -6.92 15.91 -10.30
C GLY A 23 -6.54 16.79 -11.47
N GLU A 24 -6.38 18.08 -11.21
CA GLU A 24 -5.93 19.05 -12.21
C GLU A 24 -4.46 18.80 -12.57
N GLY A 25 -4.05 19.15 -13.79
CA GLY A 25 -2.67 19.10 -14.22
C GLY A 25 -2.14 17.71 -14.49
N ASN A 26 -3.00 16.75 -14.86
CA ASN A 26 -2.64 15.36 -15.16
C ASN A 26 -2.08 14.60 -13.97
N VAL A 27 -2.35 15.06 -12.74
CA VAL A 27 -1.99 14.34 -11.54
C VAL A 27 -3.02 13.27 -11.25
N GLU A 28 -2.56 12.04 -11.08
CA GLU A 28 -3.41 10.92 -10.71
C GLU A 28 -3.02 10.42 -9.34
N GLU A 29 -4.01 10.08 -8.52
CA GLU A 29 -3.80 9.58 -7.17
C GLU A 29 -4.63 8.33 -6.94
N TRP A 30 -4.09 7.38 -6.21
CA TRP A 30 -4.78 6.16 -5.82
C TRP A 30 -4.57 5.88 -4.34
N HIS A 31 -5.64 5.45 -3.70
CA HIS A 31 -5.58 4.85 -2.37
C HIS A 31 -5.90 3.37 -2.55
N VAL A 32 -4.97 2.53 -2.15
CA VAL A 32 -5.10 1.08 -2.29
C VAL A 32 -5.09 0.46 -0.91
N MET A 33 -6.12 -0.31 -0.59
CA MET A 33 -6.18 -1.10 0.64
C MET A 33 -6.04 -2.56 0.29
N LEU A 34 -4.98 -3.18 0.78
CA LEU A 34 -4.70 -4.59 0.56
C LEU A 34 -5.10 -5.40 1.80
N HIS A 35 -5.95 -6.39 1.60
CA HIS A 35 -6.41 -7.29 2.64
C HIS A 35 -5.99 -8.70 2.31
N VAL A 36 -5.27 -9.34 3.23
CA VAL A 36 -4.91 -10.74 3.10
C VAL A 36 -5.94 -11.59 3.82
N GLN A 37 -6.25 -12.77 3.29
CA GLN A 37 -7.16 -13.69 3.95
C GLN A 37 -6.56 -14.14 5.29
N ALA A 38 -7.41 -14.22 6.32
CA ALA A 38 -6.99 -14.64 7.66
C ALA A 38 -6.46 -16.07 7.65
N GLY A 39 -5.51 -16.36 8.52
CA GLY A 39 -4.85 -17.66 8.65
C GLY A 39 -3.36 -17.58 8.36
N GLY A 40 -2.61 -18.53 8.91
CA GLY A 40 -1.17 -18.55 8.78
C GLY A 40 -0.45 -17.58 9.73
N PHE A 41 0.84 -17.52 9.58
CA PHE A 41 1.69 -16.66 10.40
C PHE A 41 1.74 -15.24 9.89
N PHE A 42 2.09 -14.32 10.76
CA PHE A 42 2.25 -12.90 10.40
C PHE A 42 3.23 -12.72 9.23
N SER A 43 4.38 -13.40 9.27
CA SER A 43 5.37 -13.31 8.19
C SER A 43 4.83 -13.78 6.85
N GLU A 44 3.98 -14.79 6.83
CA GLU A 44 3.34 -15.27 5.60
C GLU A 44 2.34 -14.25 5.06
N GLN A 45 1.57 -13.64 5.94
CA GLN A 45 0.59 -12.61 5.55
C GLN A 45 1.32 -11.37 5.02
N MET A 46 2.40 -10.94 5.65
CA MET A 46 3.23 -9.85 5.17
C MET A 46 3.79 -10.12 3.78
N GLU A 47 4.29 -11.34 3.56
CA GLU A 47 4.83 -11.73 2.26
C GLU A 47 3.76 -11.68 1.17
N ARG A 48 2.56 -12.17 1.46
CA ARG A 48 1.46 -12.11 0.50
C ARG A 48 1.07 -10.67 0.16
N LEU A 49 1.03 -9.79 1.15
CA LEU A 49 0.73 -8.38 0.91
C LEU A 49 1.79 -7.74 0.02
N HIS A 50 3.06 -8.03 0.24
CA HIS A 50 4.15 -7.50 -0.59
C HIS A 50 4.14 -8.10 -1.99
N GLN A 51 3.77 -9.36 -2.13
CA GLN A 51 3.58 -9.98 -3.45
C GLN A 51 2.44 -9.31 -4.22
N ALA A 52 1.32 -9.01 -3.55
CA ALA A 52 0.19 -8.32 -4.16
C ALA A 52 0.59 -6.91 -4.60
N GLU A 53 1.34 -6.19 -3.77
CA GLU A 53 1.87 -4.88 -4.13
C GLU A 53 2.74 -4.97 -5.39
N SER A 54 3.64 -5.93 -5.45
CA SER A 54 4.53 -6.12 -6.60
C SER A 54 3.75 -6.47 -7.86
N LEU A 55 2.74 -7.35 -7.75
CA LEU A 55 1.90 -7.70 -8.88
C LEU A 55 1.11 -6.49 -9.40
N LEU A 56 0.55 -5.70 -8.48
CA LEU A 56 -0.19 -4.51 -8.82
C LEU A 56 0.70 -3.49 -9.54
N MET A 57 1.86 -3.18 -8.97
CA MET A 57 2.78 -2.19 -9.54
C MET A 57 3.41 -2.65 -10.84
N GLY A 58 3.43 -3.96 -11.11
CA GLY A 58 3.93 -4.52 -12.35
C GLY A 58 2.93 -4.50 -13.50
N MET A 59 1.67 -4.16 -13.25
CA MET A 59 0.67 -4.08 -14.31
C MET A 59 0.91 -2.88 -15.21
N GLN A 60 0.62 -3.02 -16.50
CA GLN A 60 0.86 -1.98 -17.49
C GLN A 60 0.14 -0.67 -17.17
N GLU A 61 -1.08 -0.77 -16.66
CA GLU A 61 -1.90 0.41 -16.29
C GLU A 61 -1.27 1.23 -15.16
N TRP A 62 -0.35 0.66 -14.40
CA TRP A 62 0.33 1.30 -13.27
C TRP A 62 1.74 1.77 -13.62
N ASN A 63 2.10 1.77 -14.90
CA ASN A 63 3.42 2.22 -15.34
C ASN A 63 3.63 3.70 -14.97
N GLY A 64 4.78 3.98 -14.34
CA GLY A 64 5.11 5.34 -13.89
C GLY A 64 4.48 5.74 -12.56
N VAL A 65 3.69 4.87 -11.95
CA VAL A 65 3.09 5.12 -10.64
C VAL A 65 4.13 4.90 -9.55
N LYS A 66 4.15 5.78 -8.55
CA LYS A 66 5.08 5.71 -7.42
C LYS A 66 4.32 5.63 -6.11
N CYS A 67 4.86 4.87 -5.18
CA CYS A 67 4.33 4.81 -3.81
C CYS A 67 4.90 5.98 -3.01
N VAL A 68 4.02 6.81 -2.50
CA VAL A 68 4.40 7.98 -1.69
C VAL A 68 4.42 7.63 -0.21
N ALA A 69 3.43 6.86 0.23
CA ALA A 69 3.29 6.48 1.63
C ALA A 69 2.64 5.12 1.75
N ARG A 70 2.96 4.43 2.83
CA ARG A 70 2.33 3.16 3.17
C ARG A 70 2.03 3.10 4.65
N ARG A 71 0.99 2.38 5.00
CA ARG A 71 0.55 2.25 6.38
C ARG A 71 0.18 0.79 6.64
N TYR A 72 0.79 0.23 7.67
CA TYR A 72 0.49 -1.13 8.11
C TYR A 72 -0.42 -1.07 9.31
N PHE A 73 -1.51 -1.83 9.25
CA PHE A 73 -2.42 -2.02 10.38
C PHE A 73 -2.13 -3.38 10.99
N LEU A 74 -1.69 -3.39 12.24
CA LEU A 74 -1.22 -4.60 12.92
C LEU A 74 -2.17 -5.00 14.04
N SER A 75 -2.41 -6.30 14.17
CA SER A 75 -3.20 -6.83 15.28
C SER A 75 -2.43 -6.83 16.59
N ASP A 76 -1.11 -6.95 16.54
CA ASP A 76 -0.23 -6.97 17.71
C ASP A 76 1.11 -6.32 17.34
N SER A 77 1.15 -4.99 17.38
CA SER A 77 2.33 -4.24 16.93
C SER A 77 3.55 -4.48 17.81
N ALA A 78 3.36 -4.74 19.11
CA ALA A 78 4.48 -4.95 20.03
C ALA A 78 5.32 -6.17 19.63
N ASN A 79 4.67 -7.25 19.19
CA ASN A 79 5.37 -8.47 18.78
C ASN A 79 5.66 -8.50 17.27
N GLN A 80 4.78 -7.95 16.45
CA GLN A 80 4.87 -8.03 15.01
C GLN A 80 5.88 -7.05 14.41
N TYR A 81 6.08 -5.90 15.04
CA TYR A 81 6.99 -4.87 14.51
C TYR A 81 8.39 -5.40 14.28
N ARG A 82 8.88 -6.28 15.14
CA ARG A 82 10.22 -6.86 15.04
C ARG A 82 10.39 -7.75 13.81
N GLU A 83 9.29 -8.33 13.31
CA GLU A 83 9.31 -9.20 12.14
C GLU A 83 9.21 -8.45 10.82
N MET A 84 8.98 -7.13 10.89
CA MET A 84 8.82 -6.31 9.69
C MET A 84 10.17 -5.90 9.14
N SER A 85 10.35 -6.10 7.82
CA SER A 85 11.47 -5.56 7.07
C SER A 85 10.99 -4.32 6.33
N LEU A 86 11.18 -3.14 6.91
CA LEU A 86 10.71 -1.90 6.33
C LEU A 86 11.76 -1.28 5.42
N LYS A 87 11.33 -0.84 4.24
CA LYS A 87 12.17 -0.07 3.34
C LYS A 87 12.28 1.37 3.86
N GLN A 88 13.51 1.86 4.03
CA GLN A 88 13.74 3.20 4.56
C GLN A 88 13.41 4.31 3.58
N THR A 89 13.20 3.99 2.31
CA THR A 89 12.95 4.96 1.26
C THR A 89 11.50 5.46 1.20
N ASP A 90 10.58 4.75 1.87
CA ASP A 90 9.16 5.08 1.83
C ASP A 90 8.73 5.78 3.13
N ALA A 91 7.73 6.65 3.04
CA ALA A 91 7.04 7.15 4.23
C ALA A 91 6.17 6.02 4.78
N VAL A 92 6.57 5.48 5.92
CA VAL A 92 5.92 4.30 6.52
C VAL A 92 5.31 4.67 7.86
N SER A 93 4.05 4.30 8.04
CA SER A 93 3.35 4.38 9.33
C SER A 93 2.93 2.99 9.76
N VAL A 94 3.03 2.73 11.06
CA VAL A 94 2.57 1.47 11.65
C VAL A 94 1.56 1.80 12.74
N ILE A 95 0.38 1.20 12.66
CA ILE A 95 -0.73 1.48 13.56
C ILE A 95 -1.19 0.18 14.21
N GLN A 96 -1.35 0.23 15.53
CA GLN A 96 -1.97 -0.86 16.29
C GLN A 96 -3.47 -0.76 16.09
N GLN A 97 -3.98 -1.45 15.09
CA GLN A 97 -5.41 -1.51 14.81
C GLN A 97 -5.71 -2.84 14.12
N PRO A 98 -6.31 -3.79 14.80
CA PRO A 98 -6.60 -5.09 14.19
C PRO A 98 -7.49 -4.94 12.96
N PRO A 99 -7.15 -5.59 11.82
CA PRO A 99 -8.03 -5.62 10.67
C PRO A 99 -9.37 -6.26 11.00
N LEU A 100 -10.44 -5.73 10.41
CA LEU A 100 -11.80 -6.18 10.69
C LEU A 100 -12.07 -7.62 10.25
N ASP A 101 -11.32 -8.13 9.29
CA ASP A 101 -11.49 -9.47 8.74
C ASP A 101 -10.78 -10.56 9.55
N GLY A 102 -10.16 -10.19 10.68
CA GLY A 102 -9.44 -11.15 11.53
C GLY A 102 -8.04 -11.48 11.07
N SER A 103 -7.53 -10.85 10.01
CA SER A 103 -6.15 -11.02 9.62
C SER A 103 -5.22 -10.30 10.61
N LYS A 104 -3.92 -10.65 10.56
CA LYS A 104 -2.92 -10.07 11.48
C LYS A 104 -2.36 -8.76 11.00
N VAL A 105 -2.48 -8.47 9.69
CA VAL A 105 -1.95 -7.27 9.07
C VAL A 105 -2.78 -6.90 7.85
N ALA A 106 -2.91 -5.61 7.61
CA ALA A 106 -3.42 -5.06 6.36
C ALA A 106 -2.49 -3.92 5.92
N LEU A 107 -2.47 -3.62 4.63
CA LEU A 107 -1.57 -2.62 4.07
C LEU A 107 -2.35 -1.61 3.25
N TRP A 108 -2.15 -0.34 3.56
CA TRP A 108 -2.68 0.78 2.78
C TRP A 108 -1.53 1.45 2.04
N LEU A 109 -1.75 1.75 0.76
CA LEU A 109 -0.79 2.42 -0.08
C LEU A 109 -1.39 3.71 -0.63
N TYR A 110 -0.58 4.77 -0.64
CA TYR A 110 -0.90 6.00 -1.35
C TYR A 110 0.02 6.09 -2.55
N LEU A 111 -0.56 6.04 -3.75
CA LEU A 111 0.17 5.99 -5.00
C LEU A 111 -0.15 7.22 -5.84
N THR A 112 0.84 7.70 -6.59
CA THR A 112 0.66 8.87 -7.46
C THR A 112 1.36 8.68 -8.79
N ARG A 113 0.87 9.42 -9.79
CA ARG A 113 1.54 9.57 -11.08
C ARG A 113 1.40 11.03 -11.51
N GLY A 114 2.47 11.61 -12.04
CA GLY A 114 2.49 13.02 -12.43
C GLY A 114 2.96 13.96 -11.33
N MET A 115 3.39 13.40 -10.19
CA MET A 115 4.01 14.17 -9.12
C MET A 115 5.49 13.84 -9.02
N GLU A 116 6.29 14.83 -8.63
CA GLU A 116 7.68 14.58 -8.26
C GLU A 116 7.74 14.23 -6.77
N ILE A 117 8.49 13.19 -6.43
CA ILE A 117 8.67 12.77 -5.06
C ILE A 117 10.07 13.18 -4.63
N VAL A 118 10.14 14.01 -3.57
CA VAL A 118 11.40 14.45 -2.98
C VAL A 118 11.48 13.92 -1.57
N GLN A 119 12.58 13.22 -1.27
CA GLN A 119 12.85 12.70 0.07
C GLN A 119 13.89 13.59 0.75
N GLU A 120 13.52 14.13 1.90
CA GLU A 120 14.37 15.07 2.62
C GLU A 120 14.26 14.77 4.12
N HIS A 121 15.40 14.53 4.77
CA HIS A 121 15.47 14.24 6.21
C HIS A 121 14.54 13.09 6.66
N GLY A 122 14.39 12.07 5.81
CA GLY A 122 13.51 10.93 6.09
C GLY A 122 12.03 11.21 5.89
N THR A 123 11.68 12.37 5.39
CA THR A 123 10.30 12.75 5.08
C THR A 123 10.09 12.74 3.57
N THR A 124 8.98 12.17 3.12
CA THR A 124 8.61 12.17 1.71
C THR A 124 7.69 13.35 1.42
N VAL A 125 8.08 14.18 0.45
CA VAL A 125 7.28 15.33 0.02
C VAL A 125 6.89 15.13 -1.45
N CYS A 126 5.62 15.33 -1.76
CA CYS A 126 5.10 15.25 -3.12
C CYS A 126 4.99 16.63 -3.72
N GLN A 127 5.49 16.78 -4.94
CA GLN A 127 5.41 18.02 -5.69
C GLN A 127 4.74 17.77 -7.03
N ASN A 128 3.92 18.73 -7.44
CA ASN A 128 3.24 18.65 -8.74
C ASN A 128 4.20 19.08 -9.83
N ASN A 129 4.36 18.25 -10.86
CA ASN A 129 5.20 18.53 -12.04
C ASN A 129 4.54 19.44 -13.07
N GLY A 130 3.38 19.93 -12.76
CA GLY A 130 2.53 20.69 -13.68
C GLY A 130 3.05 22.01 -14.18
#